data_ff506c05918d5c9cb9344dd55f628bd7
#
_entry.id   ff506c05918d5c9cb9344dd55f628bd7
#
_cell.length_a   1.000
_cell.length_b   1.000
_cell.length_c   1.000
_cell.angle_alpha   90.00
_cell.angle_beta   90.00
_cell.angle_gamma   90.00
#
_symmetry.space_group_name_H-M   'P 1'
#
loop_
_entity.id
_entity.type
_entity.pdbx_description
1 polymer ?
#
loop_
_entity_poly.entity_id
_entity_poly.type
_entity_poly.pdbx_seq_one_letter_code
_entity_poly.pdbx_strand_id
1 'polypeptide(L)'
;PNIAVTLAGQVGRPDGGFDLRLDGVAQDLELRLGEPEGLLAGETVIGARAVQDAAGLRIEDLQVEGQQITASGSASIAPEASRVQLDARLRNAGLLSSSVSGPLTVAATLERGASDTPWDLQAEARLQNIAVNASGQVGLPDGAVDLRVTGNAALALVNPFIAPRSVQGMANLDLRIQGQPGLPAVSGTISANGLRVAAPNLGLALENLSANVQLSGGRASVSGQGALSTGGNVNLDGSVDLTGPRLPGNIDVTLIQARIVQGDFLQTVVTRGDISISGRLTQGPTISGQIDLGQTDIVLTNSTTGAAEPIPDIRHVNEDRDSRIARANAGLIGQGGGGASGPPLPLDLTISAPNRIFVRGSGLDAEMGGAIRIGGTTANVIPSGQFELIRGRLSVVGQRFDLIEGSVTLQGSFDPYLRVVAQTEAGDVLARIIVEGPISNPELTLTSTPSLPEDEILSRLLFGREASSLSAVQALQLVDGLSRLAGSGSVIGGIRDSLGVDDLDLTTDAEGNAQVRLGRYIGENAYTDVQIGSDGEAEASINLDLTPNITARGSFSSDGQSGIGVFFERDY
;
A
#
# COMPACT_ATOMS: atom_id res chain seq x y z
N PRO A 1 0.65 -3.54 -44.11
CA PRO A 1 -0.19 -4.72 -44.37
C PRO A 1 -0.14 -5.09 -45.85
N ASN A 2 0.12 -6.36 -46.17
CA ASN A 2 -0.03 -6.91 -47.51
C ASN A 2 -1.40 -7.54 -47.55
N ILE A 3 -2.25 -7.10 -48.48
CA ILE A 3 -3.60 -7.64 -48.66
C ILE A 3 -3.69 -8.18 -50.07
N ALA A 4 -4.02 -9.47 -50.21
CA ALA A 4 -4.37 -10.10 -51.50
C ALA A 4 -5.85 -10.44 -51.44
N VAL A 5 -6.64 -9.93 -52.38
CA VAL A 5 -8.08 -10.21 -52.47
C VAL A 5 -8.40 -10.71 -53.89
N THR A 6 -9.09 -11.82 -53.95
CA THR A 6 -9.63 -12.38 -55.17
C THR A 6 -11.15 -12.21 -55.12
N LEU A 7 -11.70 -11.58 -56.16
CA LEU A 7 -13.14 -11.46 -56.36
C LEU A 7 -13.53 -12.28 -57.59
N ALA A 8 -14.38 -13.24 -57.39
CA ALA A 8 -14.88 -14.11 -58.47
C ALA A 8 -16.41 -14.14 -58.46
N GLY A 9 -17.06 -14.14 -59.64
CA GLY A 9 -18.50 -14.26 -59.71
C GLY A 9 -19.11 -13.65 -60.96
N GLN A 10 -20.41 -13.41 -60.93
CA GLN A 10 -21.22 -12.88 -62.04
C GLN A 10 -21.85 -11.56 -61.62
N VAL A 11 -21.77 -10.56 -62.50
CA VAL A 11 -22.43 -9.25 -62.37
C VAL A 11 -23.35 -9.04 -63.58
N GLY A 12 -24.44 -8.33 -63.41
CA GLY A 12 -25.35 -8.04 -64.47
C GLY A 12 -26.21 -9.26 -64.87
N ARG A 13 -26.68 -10.00 -63.89
CA ARG A 13 -27.65 -11.09 -64.06
C ARG A 13 -28.97 -10.53 -64.71
N PRO A 14 -29.83 -11.36 -65.36
CA PRO A 14 -31.07 -10.91 -65.98
C PRO A 14 -32.00 -10.17 -65.01
N ASP A 15 -31.89 -10.42 -63.71
CA ASP A 15 -32.64 -9.76 -62.63
C ASP A 15 -31.97 -8.47 -62.11
N GLY A 16 -30.93 -8.01 -62.79
CA GLY A 16 -30.13 -6.85 -62.35
C GLY A 16 -29.21 -7.12 -61.14
N GLY A 17 -29.09 -8.37 -60.68
CA GLY A 17 -28.34 -8.76 -59.51
C GLY A 17 -26.88 -9.14 -59.80
N PHE A 18 -26.18 -9.58 -58.71
CA PHE A 18 -24.84 -10.16 -58.77
C PHE A 18 -24.73 -11.38 -57.85
N ASP A 19 -23.73 -12.19 -58.10
CA ASP A 19 -23.28 -13.28 -57.23
C ASP A 19 -21.75 -13.25 -57.21
N LEU A 20 -21.20 -12.80 -56.10
CA LEU A 20 -19.78 -12.53 -55.96
C LEU A 20 -19.23 -13.31 -54.77
N ARG A 21 -18.11 -14.01 -54.99
CA ARG A 21 -17.30 -14.62 -53.94
C ARG A 21 -16.04 -13.81 -53.72
N LEU A 22 -15.79 -13.49 -52.47
CA LEU A 22 -14.61 -12.82 -52.00
C LEU A 22 -13.76 -13.83 -51.23
N ASP A 23 -12.51 -14.01 -51.64
CA ASP A 23 -11.50 -14.75 -50.92
C ASP A 23 -10.30 -13.81 -50.74
N GLY A 24 -9.90 -13.53 -49.48
CA GLY A 24 -8.84 -12.59 -49.18
C GLY A 24 -7.87 -13.15 -48.13
N VAL A 25 -6.60 -12.78 -48.27
CA VAL A 25 -5.57 -13.04 -47.28
C VAL A 25 -4.88 -11.71 -46.97
N ALA A 26 -4.83 -11.38 -45.70
CA ALA A 26 -4.15 -10.18 -45.22
C ALA A 26 -3.06 -10.54 -44.20
N GLN A 27 -1.97 -9.80 -44.20
CA GLN A 27 -0.91 -9.89 -43.17
C GLN A 27 -0.94 -8.62 -42.33
N ASP A 28 -0.99 -8.80 -41.00
CA ASP A 28 -0.98 -7.74 -40.02
C ASP A 28 -2.03 -6.64 -40.33
N LEU A 29 -3.29 -7.05 -40.42
CA LEU A 29 -4.39 -6.17 -40.74
C LEU A 29 -4.74 -5.25 -39.55
N GLU A 30 -4.87 -3.96 -39.82
CA GLU A 30 -5.37 -2.95 -38.90
C GLU A 30 -6.60 -2.26 -39.47
N LEU A 31 -7.73 -2.33 -38.78
CA LEU A 31 -8.99 -1.75 -39.24
C LEU A 31 -9.14 -0.27 -38.90
N ARG A 32 -8.35 0.26 -37.96
CA ARG A 32 -8.40 1.64 -37.42
C ARG A 32 -9.77 2.03 -36.85
N LEU A 33 -10.47 1.05 -36.30
CA LEU A 33 -11.76 1.22 -35.61
C LEU A 33 -11.62 1.29 -34.08
N GLY A 34 -10.37 1.38 -33.59
CA GLY A 34 -10.08 1.34 -32.15
C GLY A 34 -9.93 -0.07 -31.58
N GLU A 35 -9.66 -1.05 -32.46
CA GLU A 35 -9.36 -2.43 -32.07
C GLU A 35 -8.06 -2.50 -31.23
N PRO A 36 -7.96 -3.46 -30.30
CA PRO A 36 -6.75 -3.72 -29.55
C PRO A 36 -5.57 -4.08 -30.47
N GLU A 37 -4.39 -3.57 -30.16
CA GLU A 37 -3.16 -3.92 -30.88
C GLU A 37 -2.97 -5.45 -30.91
N GLY A 38 -2.68 -5.99 -32.09
CA GLY A 38 -2.41 -7.41 -32.27
C GLY A 38 -3.65 -8.30 -32.43
N LEU A 39 -4.86 -7.77 -32.45
CA LEU A 39 -6.09 -8.57 -32.66
C LEU A 39 -6.06 -9.33 -33.99
N LEU A 40 -5.60 -8.69 -35.05
CA LEU A 40 -5.49 -9.22 -36.41
C LEU A 40 -3.99 -9.37 -36.82
N ALA A 41 -3.10 -9.56 -35.86
CA ALA A 41 -1.69 -9.81 -36.13
C ALA A 41 -1.49 -11.16 -36.82
N GLY A 42 -0.53 -11.20 -37.75
CA GLY A 42 -0.23 -12.37 -38.57
C GLY A 42 -1.17 -12.53 -39.75
N GLU A 43 -1.29 -13.75 -40.26
CA GLU A 43 -2.15 -14.06 -41.40
C GLU A 43 -3.63 -14.08 -40.95
N THR A 44 -4.46 -13.34 -41.69
CA THR A 44 -5.92 -13.34 -41.56
C THR A 44 -6.54 -13.71 -42.89
N VAL A 45 -7.29 -14.79 -42.92
CA VAL A 45 -8.07 -15.24 -44.10
C VAL A 45 -9.48 -14.75 -43.96
N ILE A 46 -10.01 -14.19 -45.04
CA ILE A 46 -11.38 -13.65 -45.12
C ILE A 46 -12.09 -14.27 -46.31
N GLY A 47 -13.22 -14.91 -46.06
CA GLY A 47 -14.08 -15.46 -47.09
C GLY A 47 -15.51 -14.94 -46.96
N ALA A 48 -16.17 -14.63 -48.04
CA ALA A 48 -17.59 -14.29 -48.05
C ALA A 48 -18.20 -14.53 -49.43
N ARG A 49 -19.51 -14.81 -49.46
CA ARG A 49 -20.30 -14.77 -50.70
C ARG A 49 -21.42 -13.74 -50.58
N ALA A 50 -21.49 -12.82 -51.51
CA ALA A 50 -22.50 -11.80 -51.56
C ALA A 50 -23.40 -12.03 -52.80
N VAL A 51 -24.70 -12.21 -52.59
CA VAL A 51 -25.70 -12.41 -53.62
C VAL A 51 -26.74 -11.31 -53.52
N GLN A 52 -26.92 -10.58 -54.59
CA GLN A 52 -27.99 -9.59 -54.76
C GLN A 52 -28.95 -10.07 -55.81
N ASP A 53 -30.23 -10.11 -55.50
CA ASP A 53 -31.32 -10.41 -56.44
C ASP A 53 -32.56 -9.56 -56.10
N ALA A 54 -33.71 -9.87 -56.74
CA ALA A 54 -34.95 -9.15 -56.48
C ALA A 54 -35.48 -9.29 -55.04
N ALA A 55 -35.04 -10.31 -54.28
CA ALA A 55 -35.45 -10.52 -52.92
C ALA A 55 -34.57 -9.72 -51.92
N GLY A 56 -33.40 -9.21 -52.37
CA GLY A 56 -32.51 -8.41 -51.52
C GLY A 56 -31.04 -8.83 -51.59
N LEU A 57 -30.24 -8.32 -50.65
CA LEU A 57 -28.83 -8.66 -50.49
C LEU A 57 -28.68 -9.78 -49.46
N ARG A 58 -27.97 -10.84 -49.84
CA ARG A 58 -27.54 -11.91 -48.92
C ARG A 58 -26.03 -11.96 -48.88
N ILE A 59 -25.48 -11.99 -47.66
CA ILE A 59 -24.09 -12.33 -47.41
C ILE A 59 -24.10 -13.72 -46.77
N GLU A 60 -23.52 -14.66 -47.49
CA GLU A 60 -23.45 -16.07 -47.11
C GLU A 60 -21.99 -16.40 -46.78
N ASP A 61 -21.77 -17.37 -45.88
CA ASP A 61 -20.45 -17.95 -45.57
C ASP A 61 -19.38 -16.89 -45.23
N LEU A 62 -19.79 -15.79 -44.55
CA LEU A 62 -18.77 -14.87 -44.00
C LEU A 62 -17.91 -15.62 -42.99
N GLN A 63 -16.62 -15.70 -43.26
CA GLN A 63 -15.61 -16.31 -42.39
C GLN A 63 -14.41 -15.39 -42.29
N VAL A 64 -13.92 -15.25 -41.08
CA VAL A 64 -12.66 -14.56 -40.74
C VAL A 64 -11.85 -15.48 -39.86
N GLU A 65 -10.69 -15.92 -40.32
CA GLU A 65 -9.81 -16.81 -39.61
C GLU A 65 -8.44 -16.13 -39.41
N GLY A 66 -8.16 -15.70 -38.21
CA GLY A 66 -6.88 -15.13 -37.79
C GLY A 66 -6.23 -15.93 -36.66
N GLN A 67 -5.01 -15.57 -36.31
CA GLN A 67 -4.29 -16.23 -35.24
C GLN A 67 -4.97 -16.03 -33.88
N GLN A 68 -5.55 -14.87 -33.63
CA GLN A 68 -6.18 -14.51 -32.36
C GLN A 68 -7.71 -14.53 -32.41
N ILE A 69 -8.31 -14.30 -33.57
CA ILE A 69 -9.76 -14.20 -33.72
C ILE A 69 -10.26 -15.14 -34.83
N THR A 70 -11.40 -15.75 -34.58
CA THR A 70 -12.18 -16.42 -35.59
C THR A 70 -13.59 -15.83 -35.58
N ALA A 71 -14.16 -15.51 -36.72
CA ALA A 71 -15.55 -15.04 -36.81
C ALA A 71 -16.25 -15.69 -37.98
N SER A 72 -17.53 -15.94 -37.81
CA SER A 72 -18.41 -16.42 -38.88
C SER A 72 -19.74 -15.66 -38.82
N GLY A 73 -20.38 -15.53 -39.95
CA GLY A 73 -21.65 -14.82 -39.97
C GLY A 73 -22.42 -14.96 -41.28
N SER A 74 -23.64 -14.45 -41.24
CA SER A 74 -24.49 -14.34 -42.41
C SER A 74 -25.38 -13.09 -42.30
N ALA A 75 -25.78 -12.54 -43.44
CA ALA A 75 -26.75 -11.45 -43.46
C ALA A 75 -27.75 -11.64 -44.62
N SER A 76 -29.00 -11.34 -44.35
CA SER A 76 -30.06 -11.23 -45.35
C SER A 76 -30.75 -9.89 -45.15
N ILE A 77 -30.63 -9.02 -46.13
CA ILE A 77 -31.19 -7.67 -46.11
C ILE A 77 -32.24 -7.56 -47.21
N ALA A 78 -33.48 -7.51 -46.78
CA ALA A 78 -34.64 -7.42 -47.71
C ALA A 78 -35.64 -6.35 -47.21
N PRO A 79 -36.52 -5.83 -48.09
CA PRO A 79 -37.49 -4.80 -47.72
C PRO A 79 -38.46 -5.22 -46.61
N GLU A 80 -38.87 -6.49 -46.62
CA GLU A 80 -39.91 -7.02 -45.72
C GLU A 80 -39.33 -7.68 -44.45
N ALA A 81 -38.10 -8.21 -44.53
CA ALA A 81 -37.43 -8.82 -43.38
C ALA A 81 -35.92 -8.84 -43.58
N SER A 82 -35.19 -8.44 -42.55
CA SER A 82 -33.72 -8.50 -42.54
C SER A 82 -33.23 -9.23 -41.31
N ARG A 83 -32.17 -10.02 -41.48
CA ARG A 83 -31.51 -10.75 -40.40
C ARG A 83 -30.00 -10.74 -40.57
N VAL A 84 -29.27 -10.47 -39.49
CA VAL A 84 -27.81 -10.57 -39.42
C VAL A 84 -27.45 -11.47 -38.27
N GLN A 85 -26.57 -12.44 -38.50
CA GLN A 85 -26.01 -13.31 -37.47
C GLN A 85 -24.49 -13.19 -37.50
N LEU A 86 -23.88 -13.10 -36.31
CA LEU A 86 -22.44 -13.02 -36.13
C LEU A 86 -22.04 -13.86 -34.95
N ASP A 87 -21.09 -14.76 -35.15
CA ASP A 87 -20.41 -15.52 -34.09
C ASP A 87 -18.93 -15.20 -34.17
N ALA A 88 -18.35 -14.77 -33.09
CA ALA A 88 -16.92 -14.43 -32.98
C ALA A 88 -16.29 -15.11 -31.78
N ARG A 89 -15.05 -15.53 -31.91
CA ARG A 89 -14.25 -16.11 -30.86
C ARG A 89 -12.86 -15.50 -30.87
N LEU A 90 -12.52 -14.84 -29.79
CA LEU A 90 -11.16 -14.39 -29.47
C LEU A 90 -10.46 -15.46 -28.64
N ARG A 91 -9.28 -15.93 -29.06
CA ARG A 91 -8.55 -17.01 -28.35
C ARG A 91 -8.04 -16.57 -26.98
N ASN A 92 -7.65 -15.30 -26.84
CA ASN A 92 -7.19 -14.77 -25.59
C ASN A 92 -7.75 -13.36 -25.34
N ALA A 93 -8.66 -13.26 -24.38
CA ALA A 93 -9.23 -11.99 -23.93
C ALA A 93 -8.19 -11.04 -23.30
N GLY A 94 -6.99 -11.52 -22.95
CA GLY A 94 -5.87 -10.70 -22.50
C GLY A 94 -5.44 -9.63 -23.50
N LEU A 95 -5.80 -9.75 -24.77
CA LEU A 95 -5.63 -8.70 -25.77
C LEU A 95 -6.55 -7.50 -25.53
N LEU A 96 -7.71 -7.70 -24.92
CA LEU A 96 -8.65 -6.63 -24.56
C LEU A 96 -8.27 -5.98 -23.23
N SER A 97 -7.83 -6.79 -22.27
CA SER A 97 -7.38 -6.35 -20.95
C SER A 97 -6.45 -7.38 -20.32
N SER A 98 -5.28 -6.95 -19.82
CA SER A 98 -4.33 -7.81 -19.11
C SER A 98 -4.89 -8.45 -17.83
N SER A 99 -6.04 -7.95 -17.36
CA SER A 99 -6.72 -8.46 -16.14
C SER A 99 -7.59 -9.68 -16.37
N VAL A 100 -7.77 -10.10 -17.63
CA VAL A 100 -8.54 -11.29 -18.00
C VAL A 100 -7.74 -12.18 -18.94
N SER A 101 -8.07 -13.46 -18.97
CA SER A 101 -7.40 -14.44 -19.81
C SER A 101 -8.39 -15.48 -20.31
N GLY A 102 -8.01 -16.23 -21.34
CA GLY A 102 -8.81 -17.30 -21.89
C GLY A 102 -9.70 -16.86 -23.06
N PRO A 103 -10.46 -17.80 -23.65
CA PRO A 103 -11.25 -17.54 -24.83
C PRO A 103 -12.53 -16.74 -24.54
N LEU A 104 -12.73 -15.65 -25.28
CA LEU A 104 -13.99 -14.89 -25.31
C LEU A 104 -14.80 -15.30 -26.53
N THR A 105 -16.07 -15.63 -26.34
CA THR A 105 -17.04 -15.86 -27.42
C THR A 105 -18.11 -14.78 -27.41
N VAL A 106 -18.49 -14.30 -28.59
CA VAL A 106 -19.57 -13.34 -28.78
C VAL A 106 -20.49 -13.89 -29.87
N ALA A 107 -21.76 -14.01 -29.55
CA ALA A 107 -22.81 -14.35 -30.52
C ALA A 107 -23.79 -13.18 -30.57
N ALA A 108 -24.17 -12.73 -31.79
CA ALA A 108 -25.12 -11.65 -31.96
C ALA A 108 -26.08 -11.95 -33.11
N THR A 109 -27.35 -11.64 -32.91
CA THR A 109 -28.39 -11.69 -33.94
C THR A 109 -29.11 -10.34 -33.96
N LEU A 110 -29.26 -9.77 -35.15
CA LEU A 110 -30.08 -8.60 -35.38
C LEU A 110 -31.18 -8.98 -36.36
N GLU A 111 -32.41 -8.64 -36.04
CA GLU A 111 -33.56 -8.88 -36.86
C GLU A 111 -34.38 -7.61 -36.99
N ARG A 112 -34.96 -7.37 -38.16
CA ARG A 112 -36.00 -6.36 -38.36
C ARG A 112 -37.03 -6.84 -39.36
N GLY A 113 -38.24 -6.35 -39.22
CA GLY A 113 -39.30 -6.52 -40.18
C GLY A 113 -39.08 -5.63 -41.42
N ALA A 114 -39.94 -4.64 -41.62
CA ALA A 114 -39.80 -3.68 -42.69
C ALA A 114 -38.55 -2.81 -42.59
N SER A 115 -38.11 -2.25 -43.68
CA SER A 115 -36.87 -1.48 -43.79
C SER A 115 -36.83 -0.18 -42.91
N ASP A 116 -37.99 0.30 -42.49
CA ASP A 116 -38.19 1.49 -41.65
C ASP A 116 -38.34 1.16 -40.15
N THR A 117 -38.34 -0.13 -39.80
CA THR A 117 -38.43 -0.55 -38.38
C THR A 117 -37.06 -0.64 -37.73
N PRO A 118 -36.96 -0.43 -36.40
CA PRO A 118 -35.74 -0.67 -35.66
C PRO A 118 -35.29 -2.13 -35.76
N TRP A 119 -34.00 -2.35 -35.49
CA TRP A 119 -33.45 -3.69 -35.35
C TRP A 119 -33.64 -4.22 -33.93
N ASP A 120 -34.15 -5.42 -33.80
CA ASP A 120 -34.13 -6.20 -32.55
C ASP A 120 -32.78 -6.90 -32.44
N LEU A 121 -32.00 -6.53 -31.41
CA LEU A 121 -30.70 -7.09 -31.09
C LEU A 121 -30.84 -8.16 -30.01
N GLN A 122 -30.20 -9.29 -30.22
CA GLN A 122 -29.88 -10.28 -29.19
C GLN A 122 -28.39 -10.58 -29.28
N ALA A 123 -27.65 -10.33 -28.21
CA ALA A 123 -26.22 -10.58 -28.15
C ALA A 123 -25.82 -11.23 -26.82
N GLU A 124 -24.86 -12.14 -26.88
CA GLU A 124 -24.30 -12.82 -25.73
C GLU A 124 -22.78 -12.81 -25.83
N ALA A 125 -22.13 -12.43 -24.75
CA ALA A 125 -20.67 -12.52 -24.60
C ALA A 125 -20.33 -13.44 -23.42
N ARG A 126 -19.44 -14.42 -23.65
CA ARG A 126 -18.99 -15.38 -22.64
C ARG A 126 -17.48 -15.46 -22.56
N LEU A 127 -16.95 -15.38 -21.35
CA LEU A 127 -15.55 -15.54 -21.04
C LEU A 127 -15.42 -16.32 -19.72
N GLN A 128 -15.03 -17.59 -19.78
CA GLN A 128 -14.98 -18.47 -18.60
C GLN A 128 -16.31 -18.46 -17.82
N ASN A 129 -16.32 -17.89 -16.61
CA ASN A 129 -17.49 -17.74 -15.75
C ASN A 129 -18.19 -16.38 -15.88
N ILE A 130 -17.77 -15.54 -16.83
CA ILE A 130 -18.42 -14.26 -17.17
C ILE A 130 -19.41 -14.52 -18.30
N ALA A 131 -20.64 -14.04 -18.14
CA ALA A 131 -21.66 -14.07 -19.17
C ALA A 131 -22.45 -12.76 -19.12
N VAL A 132 -22.50 -12.07 -20.25
CA VAL A 132 -23.26 -10.83 -20.42
C VAL A 132 -24.19 -10.97 -21.62
N ASN A 133 -25.47 -10.71 -21.41
CA ASN A 133 -26.51 -10.74 -22.44
C ASN A 133 -27.01 -9.31 -22.69
N ALA A 134 -27.13 -8.93 -23.92
CA ALA A 134 -27.77 -7.69 -24.33
C ALA A 134 -28.97 -8.00 -25.27
N SER A 135 -30.11 -7.40 -25.02
CA SER A 135 -31.31 -7.57 -25.85
C SER A 135 -32.10 -6.28 -25.94
N GLY A 136 -32.76 -6.05 -27.05
CA GLY A 136 -33.62 -4.89 -27.26
C GLY A 136 -33.46 -4.26 -28.63
N GLN A 137 -33.81 -2.98 -28.75
CA GLN A 137 -33.93 -2.28 -30.05
C GLN A 137 -32.73 -1.34 -30.29
N VAL A 138 -32.24 -1.36 -31.53
CA VAL A 138 -31.20 -0.45 -32.04
C VAL A 138 -31.62 0.16 -33.35
N GLY A 139 -31.04 1.32 -33.70
CA GLY A 139 -31.43 2.04 -34.92
C GLY A 139 -32.80 2.74 -34.81
N LEU A 140 -33.18 3.12 -33.58
CA LEU A 140 -34.30 4.02 -33.33
C LEU A 140 -34.02 5.41 -33.92
N PRO A 141 -35.06 6.27 -34.14
CA PRO A 141 -34.84 7.63 -34.57
C PRO A 141 -33.75 8.35 -33.77
N ASP A 142 -33.01 9.22 -34.46
CA ASP A 142 -31.88 9.98 -33.88
C ASP A 142 -30.73 9.12 -33.32
N GLY A 143 -30.60 7.84 -33.74
CA GLY A 143 -29.56 6.92 -33.28
C GLY A 143 -29.78 6.43 -31.85
N ALA A 144 -30.98 6.53 -31.33
CA ALA A 144 -31.36 6.02 -30.02
C ALA A 144 -31.36 4.49 -29.95
N VAL A 145 -31.29 3.97 -28.75
CA VAL A 145 -31.41 2.53 -28.46
C VAL A 145 -32.33 2.31 -27.25
N ASP A 146 -32.89 1.11 -27.16
CA ASP A 146 -33.56 0.61 -25.95
C ASP A 146 -33.05 -0.82 -25.70
N LEU A 147 -32.00 -0.93 -24.90
CA LEU A 147 -31.31 -2.18 -24.64
C LEU A 147 -31.38 -2.56 -23.16
N ARG A 148 -31.60 -3.82 -22.88
CA ARG A 148 -31.39 -4.42 -21.59
C ARG A 148 -30.10 -5.23 -21.61
N VAL A 149 -29.21 -4.98 -20.61
CA VAL A 149 -27.95 -5.68 -20.43
C VAL A 149 -27.97 -6.38 -19.08
N THR A 150 -27.90 -7.70 -19.10
CA THR A 150 -27.93 -8.53 -17.89
C THR A 150 -26.77 -9.50 -17.89
N GLY A 151 -26.32 -9.90 -16.71
CA GLY A 151 -25.27 -10.89 -16.60
C GLY A 151 -24.32 -10.65 -15.45
N ASN A 152 -23.14 -11.20 -15.57
CA ASN A 152 -22.06 -11.03 -14.60
C ASN A 152 -20.76 -10.63 -15.29
N ALA A 153 -19.96 -9.82 -14.61
CA ALA A 153 -18.65 -9.37 -15.10
C ALA A 153 -17.59 -9.45 -14.01
N ALA A 154 -16.36 -9.79 -14.37
CA ALA A 154 -15.23 -9.74 -13.44
C ALA A 154 -14.82 -8.28 -13.21
N LEU A 155 -14.80 -7.84 -11.94
CA LEU A 155 -14.36 -6.49 -11.60
C LEU A 155 -12.86 -6.28 -11.83
N ALA A 156 -12.08 -7.36 -11.99
CA ALA A 156 -10.68 -7.27 -12.40
C ALA A 156 -10.47 -6.47 -13.71
N LEU A 157 -11.49 -6.36 -14.56
CA LEU A 157 -11.46 -5.54 -15.79
C LEU A 157 -11.21 -4.05 -15.53
N VAL A 158 -11.52 -3.53 -14.34
CA VAL A 158 -11.26 -2.13 -13.98
C VAL A 158 -9.86 -1.89 -13.40
N ASN A 159 -9.08 -2.93 -13.11
CA ASN A 159 -7.76 -2.80 -12.48
C ASN A 159 -6.77 -1.91 -13.24
N PRO A 160 -6.71 -1.90 -14.59
CA PRO A 160 -5.84 -0.99 -15.32
C PRO A 160 -6.11 0.50 -15.05
N PHE A 161 -7.35 0.84 -14.66
CA PHE A 161 -7.78 2.22 -14.40
C PHE A 161 -7.58 2.66 -12.95
N ILE A 162 -7.37 1.71 -12.03
CA ILE A 162 -7.24 1.98 -10.59
C ILE A 162 -5.85 1.63 -10.03
N ALA A 163 -4.92 1.18 -10.86
CA ALA A 163 -3.55 0.85 -10.43
C ALA A 163 -2.91 1.97 -9.61
N PRO A 164 -2.14 1.66 -8.55
CA PRO A 164 -1.68 0.34 -8.10
C PRO A 164 -2.70 -0.45 -7.25
N ARG A 165 -3.90 0.07 -7.07
CA ARG A 165 -4.98 -0.64 -6.38
C ARG A 165 -5.54 -1.73 -7.28
N SER A 166 -6.15 -2.74 -6.66
CA SER A 166 -6.79 -3.83 -7.41
C SER A 166 -8.10 -4.24 -6.76
N VAL A 167 -9.06 -4.66 -7.59
CA VAL A 167 -10.31 -5.25 -7.16
C VAL A 167 -10.45 -6.65 -7.75
N GLN A 168 -10.91 -7.59 -6.95
CA GLN A 168 -11.18 -8.98 -7.32
C GLN A 168 -12.60 -9.33 -6.93
N GLY A 169 -13.26 -10.13 -7.76
CA GLY A 169 -14.63 -10.60 -7.55
C GLY A 169 -15.50 -10.38 -8.77
N MET A 170 -16.78 -10.73 -8.64
CA MET A 170 -17.78 -10.69 -9.71
C MET A 170 -18.86 -9.68 -9.37
N ALA A 171 -19.28 -8.92 -10.35
CA ALA A 171 -20.46 -8.06 -10.27
C ALA A 171 -21.60 -8.63 -11.12
N ASN A 172 -22.82 -8.54 -10.62
CA ASN A 172 -24.05 -8.82 -11.35
C ASN A 172 -24.57 -7.52 -11.93
N LEU A 173 -25.00 -7.58 -13.17
CA LEU A 173 -25.48 -6.46 -13.98
C LEU A 173 -26.96 -6.67 -14.30
N ASP A 174 -27.80 -5.67 -14.06
CA ASP A 174 -29.15 -5.55 -14.62
C ASP A 174 -29.35 -4.09 -15.02
N LEU A 175 -29.00 -3.80 -16.27
CA LEU A 175 -28.91 -2.45 -16.79
C LEU A 175 -29.87 -2.26 -17.97
N ARG A 176 -30.38 -1.05 -18.14
CA ARG A 176 -31.11 -0.61 -19.31
C ARG A 176 -30.46 0.65 -19.88
N ILE A 177 -30.26 0.66 -21.19
CA ILE A 177 -29.73 1.80 -21.94
C ILE A 177 -30.86 2.32 -22.79
N GLN A 178 -31.38 3.52 -22.52
CA GLN A 178 -32.53 4.08 -23.21
C GLN A 178 -32.23 5.50 -23.70
N GLY A 179 -32.39 5.70 -25.01
CA GLY A 179 -32.09 6.96 -25.68
C GLY A 179 -30.73 6.93 -26.41
N GLN A 180 -30.07 8.07 -26.53
CA GLN A 180 -28.76 8.13 -27.16
C GLN A 180 -27.71 7.40 -26.35
N PRO A 181 -26.89 6.50 -26.93
CA PRO A 181 -25.88 5.74 -26.20
C PRO A 181 -24.90 6.66 -25.45
N GLY A 182 -24.78 6.44 -24.13
CA GLY A 182 -23.90 7.20 -23.26
C GLY A 182 -24.19 6.91 -21.78
N LEU A 183 -23.31 7.32 -20.88
CA LEU A 183 -23.49 7.09 -19.43
C LEU A 183 -24.82 7.62 -18.89
N PRO A 184 -25.32 8.81 -19.32
CA PRO A 184 -26.60 9.32 -18.83
C PRO A 184 -27.82 8.48 -19.24
N ALA A 185 -27.73 7.71 -20.32
CA ALA A 185 -28.80 6.84 -20.83
C ALA A 185 -28.90 5.51 -20.07
N VAL A 186 -27.91 5.20 -19.21
CA VAL A 186 -27.86 3.94 -18.45
C VAL A 186 -28.65 4.06 -17.15
N SER A 187 -29.51 3.09 -16.92
CA SER A 187 -30.27 2.92 -15.67
C SER A 187 -30.18 1.47 -15.21
N GLY A 188 -30.53 1.19 -13.94
CA GLY A 188 -30.52 -0.17 -13.39
C GLY A 188 -29.55 -0.34 -12.22
N THR A 189 -29.13 -1.57 -11.99
CA THR A 189 -28.31 -1.94 -10.82
C THR A 189 -27.05 -2.72 -11.20
N ILE A 190 -25.97 -2.44 -10.49
CA ILE A 190 -24.76 -3.25 -10.46
C ILE A 190 -24.55 -3.67 -9.00
N SER A 191 -24.55 -4.95 -8.72
CA SER A 191 -24.36 -5.48 -7.36
C SER A 191 -23.22 -6.48 -7.32
N ALA A 192 -22.45 -6.44 -6.25
CA ALA A 192 -21.34 -7.36 -6.05
C ALA A 192 -21.21 -7.73 -4.57
N ASN A 193 -20.82 -8.97 -4.31
CA ASN A 193 -20.64 -9.49 -2.94
C ASN A 193 -19.33 -10.27 -2.86
N GLY A 194 -18.72 -10.26 -1.68
CA GLY A 194 -17.49 -10.99 -1.44
C GLY A 194 -16.29 -10.44 -2.21
N LEU A 195 -16.29 -9.15 -2.51
CA LEU A 195 -15.18 -8.50 -3.20
C LEU A 195 -13.97 -8.37 -2.29
N ARG A 196 -12.80 -8.42 -2.90
CA ARG A 196 -11.54 -8.03 -2.28
C ARG A 196 -10.96 -6.83 -3.01
N VAL A 197 -10.69 -5.76 -2.26
CA VAL A 197 -10.02 -4.56 -2.77
C VAL A 197 -8.70 -4.41 -2.05
N ALA A 198 -7.59 -4.37 -2.77
CA ALA A 198 -6.26 -4.22 -2.19
C ALA A 198 -5.65 -2.86 -2.55
N ALA A 199 -5.02 -2.22 -1.57
CA ALA A 199 -4.23 -1.01 -1.69
C ALA A 199 -2.80 -1.29 -1.16
N PRO A 200 -1.91 -1.91 -1.98
CA PRO A 200 -0.60 -2.39 -1.52
C PRO A 200 0.29 -1.26 -0.96
N ASN A 201 0.21 -0.07 -1.53
CA ASN A 201 0.94 1.11 -1.08
C ASN A 201 0.54 1.61 0.32
N LEU A 202 -0.62 1.19 0.83
CA LEU A 202 -1.09 1.50 2.17
C LEU A 202 -1.01 0.29 3.12
N GLY A 203 -0.59 -0.88 2.62
CA GLY A 203 -0.61 -2.13 3.39
C GLY A 203 -2.01 -2.58 3.79
N LEU A 204 -3.06 -2.12 3.09
CA LEU A 204 -4.46 -2.36 3.44
C LEU A 204 -5.17 -3.19 2.37
N ALA A 205 -6.07 -4.05 2.84
CA ALA A 205 -7.03 -4.73 1.98
C ALA A 205 -8.42 -4.70 2.62
N LEU A 206 -9.45 -4.52 1.80
CA LEU A 206 -10.86 -4.73 2.16
C LEU A 206 -11.24 -6.14 1.74
N GLU A 207 -11.89 -6.85 2.62
CA GLU A 207 -12.37 -8.22 2.40
C GLU A 207 -13.88 -8.29 2.58
N ASN A 208 -14.50 -9.24 1.91
CA ASN A 208 -15.95 -9.46 1.96
C ASN A 208 -16.75 -8.18 1.65
N LEU A 209 -16.22 -7.31 0.78
CA LEU A 209 -16.91 -6.08 0.42
C LEU A 209 -18.17 -6.42 -0.39
N SER A 210 -19.30 -5.97 0.10
CA SER A 210 -20.57 -5.91 -0.64
C SER A 210 -20.74 -4.50 -1.18
N ALA A 211 -21.05 -4.37 -2.46
CA ALA A 211 -21.26 -3.09 -3.11
C ALA A 211 -22.51 -3.10 -4.00
N ASN A 212 -23.24 -2.02 -3.98
CA ASN A 212 -24.40 -1.79 -4.84
C ASN A 212 -24.29 -0.42 -5.50
N VAL A 213 -24.50 -0.38 -6.80
CA VAL A 213 -24.58 0.86 -7.59
C VAL A 213 -25.94 0.91 -8.26
N GLN A 214 -26.72 1.91 -7.93
CA GLN A 214 -28.01 2.21 -8.54
C GLN A 214 -27.84 3.35 -9.55
N LEU A 215 -28.15 3.08 -10.81
CA LEU A 215 -28.09 4.03 -11.91
C LEU A 215 -29.49 4.51 -12.26
N SER A 216 -29.72 5.82 -12.26
CA SER A 216 -31.02 6.40 -12.61
C SER A 216 -30.91 7.88 -12.94
N GLY A 217 -31.54 8.32 -14.02
CA GLY A 217 -31.64 9.74 -14.39
C GLY A 217 -30.30 10.45 -14.56
N GLY A 218 -29.28 9.78 -15.08
CA GLY A 218 -27.93 10.33 -15.21
C GLY A 218 -27.15 10.42 -13.90
N ARG A 219 -27.59 9.72 -12.83
CA ARG A 219 -26.92 9.66 -11.54
C ARG A 219 -26.62 8.22 -11.16
N ALA A 220 -25.46 7.99 -10.59
CA ALA A 220 -25.10 6.75 -9.89
C ALA A 220 -25.13 6.98 -8.37
N SER A 221 -25.89 6.18 -7.65
CA SER A 221 -25.82 6.10 -6.17
C SER A 221 -25.05 4.85 -5.81
N VAL A 222 -24.03 4.99 -4.99
CA VAL A 222 -23.12 3.91 -4.59
C VAL A 222 -23.30 3.66 -3.11
N SER A 223 -23.42 2.41 -2.71
CA SER A 223 -23.36 1.99 -1.30
C SER A 223 -22.54 0.73 -1.18
N GLY A 224 -21.86 0.55 -0.05
CA GLY A 224 -21.05 -0.63 0.19
C GLY A 224 -20.66 -0.78 1.64
N GLN A 225 -20.32 -2.01 2.02
CA GLN A 225 -19.79 -2.34 3.34
C GLN A 225 -18.83 -3.50 3.25
N GLY A 226 -17.76 -3.45 4.03
CA GLY A 226 -16.72 -4.47 4.05
C GLY A 226 -15.91 -4.42 5.33
N ALA A 227 -14.98 -5.35 5.47
CA ALA A 227 -14.06 -5.41 6.59
C ALA A 227 -12.63 -5.15 6.11
N LEU A 228 -11.81 -4.50 6.95
CA LEU A 228 -10.37 -4.42 6.72
C LEU A 228 -9.72 -5.76 7.09
N SER A 229 -8.73 -6.18 6.32
CA SER A 229 -7.94 -7.40 6.59
C SER A 229 -7.25 -7.38 7.96
N THR A 230 -6.93 -6.19 8.45
CA THR A 230 -6.33 -5.95 9.77
C THR A 230 -7.34 -5.83 10.90
N GLY A 231 -8.63 -5.82 10.57
CA GLY A 231 -9.77 -5.67 11.50
C GLY A 231 -10.44 -4.31 11.42
N GLY A 232 -11.74 -4.28 11.74
CA GLY A 232 -12.61 -3.12 11.62
C GLY A 232 -13.45 -3.13 10.35
N ASN A 233 -14.44 -2.24 10.30
CA ASN A 233 -15.43 -2.15 9.24
C ASN A 233 -15.28 -0.86 8.44
N VAL A 234 -15.65 -0.93 7.17
CA VAL A 234 -15.70 0.20 6.24
C VAL A 234 -17.09 0.26 5.63
N ASN A 235 -17.74 1.41 5.73
CA ASN A 235 -18.96 1.72 5.01
C ASN A 235 -18.63 2.75 3.92
N LEU A 236 -19.27 2.60 2.78
CA LEU A 236 -19.15 3.46 1.60
C LEU A 236 -20.53 3.90 1.18
N ASP A 237 -20.75 5.20 1.06
CA ASP A 237 -21.97 5.79 0.52
C ASP A 237 -21.61 6.96 -0.38
N GLY A 238 -22.39 7.15 -1.45
CA GLY A 238 -22.09 8.27 -2.32
C GLY A 238 -22.98 8.40 -3.53
N SER A 239 -22.76 9.48 -4.26
CA SER A 239 -23.44 9.71 -5.53
C SER A 239 -22.53 10.40 -6.54
N VAL A 240 -22.67 10.03 -7.82
CA VAL A 240 -21.92 10.57 -8.94
C VAL A 240 -22.89 11.01 -10.03
N ASP A 241 -22.71 12.21 -10.54
CA ASP A 241 -23.46 12.70 -11.69
C ASP A 241 -22.77 12.23 -12.99
N LEU A 242 -23.50 11.51 -13.82
CA LEU A 242 -23.02 10.91 -15.06
C LEU A 242 -23.31 11.77 -16.30
N THR A 243 -23.93 12.94 -16.13
CA THR A 243 -24.36 13.80 -17.24
C THR A 243 -23.22 14.58 -17.88
N GLY A 244 -22.07 14.69 -17.19
CA GLY A 244 -20.91 15.45 -17.66
C GLY A 244 -19.61 14.64 -17.66
N PRO A 245 -18.61 15.06 -18.46
CA PRO A 245 -17.34 14.33 -18.61
C PRO A 245 -16.45 14.40 -17.36
N ARG A 246 -16.78 15.26 -16.39
CA ARG A 246 -16.00 15.47 -15.16
C ARG A 246 -16.50 14.66 -13.97
N LEU A 247 -17.63 13.98 -14.11
CA LEU A 247 -18.27 13.13 -13.11
C LEU A 247 -18.27 13.78 -11.71
N PRO A 248 -18.97 14.91 -11.52
CA PRO A 248 -19.05 15.52 -10.20
C PRO A 248 -19.77 14.57 -9.24
N GLY A 249 -19.25 14.46 -8.01
CA GLY A 249 -19.80 13.52 -7.04
C GLY A 249 -19.29 13.75 -5.64
N ASN A 250 -19.89 13.00 -4.73
CA ASN A 250 -19.46 12.87 -3.34
C ASN A 250 -19.47 11.38 -2.97
N ILE A 251 -18.37 10.91 -2.39
CA ILE A 251 -18.23 9.56 -1.87
C ILE A 251 -17.77 9.67 -0.42
N ASP A 252 -18.57 9.20 0.48
CA ASP A 252 -18.32 9.20 1.93
C ASP A 252 -17.86 7.80 2.35
N VAL A 253 -16.74 7.74 3.06
CA VAL A 253 -16.12 6.52 3.60
C VAL A 253 -16.09 6.63 5.11
N THR A 254 -16.82 5.76 5.80
CA THR A 254 -16.82 5.68 7.26
C THR A 254 -16.02 4.47 7.70
N LEU A 255 -14.99 4.71 8.50
CA LEU A 255 -14.18 3.68 9.17
C LEU A 255 -14.69 3.47 10.60
N ILE A 256 -14.84 2.23 11.03
CA ILE A 256 -15.30 1.90 12.39
C ILE A 256 -14.38 0.83 12.97
N GLN A 257 -13.70 1.15 14.08
CA GLN A 257 -12.76 0.27 14.77
C GLN A 257 -11.68 -0.30 13.81
N ALA A 258 -11.24 0.53 12.86
CA ALA A 258 -10.27 0.12 11.84
C ALA A 258 -8.86 0.03 12.45
N ARG A 259 -8.26 -1.16 12.40
CA ARG A 259 -6.90 -1.36 12.89
C ARG A 259 -5.91 -1.10 11.77
N ILE A 260 -4.91 -0.27 12.05
CA ILE A 260 -3.81 0.04 11.14
C ILE A 260 -2.51 -0.38 11.82
N VAL A 261 -1.71 -1.20 11.12
CA VAL A 261 -0.41 -1.67 11.57
C VAL A 261 0.60 -1.32 10.50
N GLN A 262 1.68 -0.64 10.90
CA GLN A 262 2.76 -0.28 9.99
C GLN A 262 4.10 -0.73 10.58
N GLY A 263 4.65 -1.81 10.05
CA GLY A 263 5.83 -2.44 10.61
C GLY A 263 5.64 -2.80 12.08
N ASP A 264 6.76 -2.83 12.82
CA ASP A 264 6.77 -3.10 14.26
C ASP A 264 6.74 -1.80 15.09
N PHE A 265 6.74 -0.63 14.41
CA PHE A 265 6.87 0.66 15.09
C PHE A 265 5.55 1.36 15.38
N LEU A 266 4.47 1.09 14.62
CA LEU A 266 3.19 1.76 14.77
C LEU A 266 2.03 0.77 14.71
N GLN A 267 1.22 0.77 15.77
CA GLN A 267 -0.09 0.12 15.79
C GLN A 267 -1.12 1.12 16.29
N THR A 268 -2.21 1.32 15.55
CA THR A 268 -3.30 2.22 15.96
C THR A 268 -4.67 1.64 15.61
N VAL A 269 -5.67 2.08 16.35
CA VAL A 269 -7.08 1.78 16.07
C VAL A 269 -7.78 3.10 15.76
N VAL A 270 -8.27 3.24 14.53
CA VAL A 270 -9.21 4.31 14.17
C VAL A 270 -10.56 3.95 14.77
N THR A 271 -10.97 4.63 15.83
CA THR A 271 -12.26 4.38 16.49
C THR A 271 -13.41 4.76 15.57
N ARG A 272 -13.26 5.90 14.90
CA ARG A 272 -14.14 6.41 13.86
C ARG A 272 -13.34 7.26 12.88
N GLY A 273 -13.59 7.10 11.59
CA GLY A 273 -13.08 7.96 10.54
C GLY A 273 -14.20 8.29 9.57
N ASP A 274 -14.50 9.55 9.37
CA ASP A 274 -15.46 10.03 8.38
C ASP A 274 -14.66 10.80 7.33
N ILE A 275 -14.52 10.21 6.14
CA ILE A 275 -13.72 10.74 5.02
C ILE A 275 -14.65 10.97 3.85
N SER A 276 -14.62 12.18 3.28
CA SER A 276 -15.39 12.56 2.10
C SER A 276 -14.47 12.85 0.91
N ILE A 277 -14.77 12.24 -0.23
CA ILE A 277 -14.12 12.47 -1.52
C ILE A 277 -15.12 13.20 -2.41
N SER A 278 -14.92 14.49 -2.61
CA SER A 278 -15.93 15.35 -3.24
C SER A 278 -15.38 16.20 -4.36
N GLY A 279 -16.26 16.58 -5.30
CA GLY A 279 -15.90 17.43 -6.43
C GLY A 279 -15.88 16.68 -7.76
N ARG A 280 -14.93 17.00 -8.63
CA ARG A 280 -14.78 16.41 -9.97
C ARG A 280 -13.98 15.12 -9.88
N LEU A 281 -14.62 13.97 -9.77
CA LEU A 281 -13.95 12.70 -9.47
C LEU A 281 -12.87 12.30 -10.48
N THR A 282 -12.95 12.75 -11.73
CA THR A 282 -11.96 12.48 -12.79
C THR A 282 -10.87 13.54 -12.92
N GLN A 283 -10.94 14.65 -12.19
CA GLN A 283 -10.04 15.80 -12.35
C GLN A 283 -9.48 16.35 -11.02
N GLY A 284 -9.27 15.50 -10.04
CA GLY A 284 -8.71 15.88 -8.75
C GLY A 284 -9.79 16.25 -7.72
N PRO A 285 -10.56 15.28 -7.22
CA PRO A 285 -11.47 15.52 -6.11
C PRO A 285 -10.71 15.92 -4.84
N THR A 286 -11.38 16.63 -3.96
CA THR A 286 -10.86 16.95 -2.62
C THR A 286 -11.13 15.79 -1.68
N ILE A 287 -10.13 15.39 -0.90
CA ILE A 287 -10.25 14.44 0.20
C ILE A 287 -10.27 15.23 1.49
N SER A 288 -11.37 15.16 2.22
CA SER A 288 -11.56 15.87 3.49
C SER A 288 -12.17 14.95 4.54
N GLY A 289 -12.08 15.32 5.82
CA GLY A 289 -12.72 14.56 6.87
C GLY A 289 -12.01 14.59 8.20
N GLN A 290 -12.51 13.74 9.11
CA GLN A 290 -12.00 13.57 10.46
C GLN A 290 -11.71 12.11 10.74
N ILE A 291 -10.60 11.85 11.41
CA ILE A 291 -10.15 10.52 11.85
C ILE A 291 -9.87 10.59 13.34
N ASP A 292 -10.65 9.85 14.12
CA ASP A 292 -10.48 9.76 15.57
C ASP A 292 -9.70 8.49 15.91
N LEU A 293 -8.50 8.67 16.44
CA LEU A 293 -7.66 7.56 16.87
C LEU A 293 -8.03 7.15 18.30
N GLY A 294 -8.06 5.87 18.53
CA GLY A 294 -8.11 5.27 19.85
C GLY A 294 -6.72 5.00 20.38
N GLN A 295 -6.53 3.79 20.92
CA GLN A 295 -5.21 3.40 21.38
C GLN A 295 -4.24 3.35 20.20
N THR A 296 -3.11 4.04 20.38
CA THR A 296 -2.01 4.10 19.41
C THR A 296 -0.73 3.79 20.15
N ASP A 297 -0.05 2.74 19.74
CA ASP A 297 1.22 2.31 20.30
C ASP A 297 2.33 2.62 19.28
N ILE A 298 3.30 3.44 19.70
CA ILE A 298 4.49 3.80 18.93
C ILE A 298 5.69 3.22 19.67
N VAL A 299 6.41 2.32 19.01
CA VAL A 299 7.59 1.66 19.56
C VAL A 299 8.84 2.28 18.95
N LEU A 300 9.66 2.92 19.80
CA LEU A 300 10.97 3.42 19.42
C LEU A 300 11.95 2.25 19.42
N THR A 301 12.26 1.71 18.26
CA THR A 301 13.29 0.69 18.12
C THR A 301 14.66 1.34 18.12
N ASN A 302 15.57 0.84 18.98
CA ASN A 302 16.97 1.24 18.94
C ASN A 302 17.60 0.70 17.66
N SER A 303 17.53 1.45 16.57
CA SER A 303 18.32 1.18 15.35
C SER A 303 19.79 1.53 15.57
N THR A 304 20.40 1.06 16.69
CA THR A 304 21.84 1.19 16.92
C THR A 304 22.65 0.03 16.34
N THR A 305 22.01 -0.97 15.78
CA THR A 305 22.67 -1.85 14.82
C THR A 305 22.60 -1.16 13.47
N GLY A 306 23.70 -0.49 13.14
CA GLY A 306 24.02 0.20 11.93
C GLY A 306 22.85 0.41 10.99
N ALA A 307 22.51 1.65 10.70
CA ALA A 307 21.68 1.93 9.56
C ALA A 307 22.23 1.02 8.45
N ALA A 308 21.48 -0.03 8.09
CA ALA A 308 21.83 -0.79 6.91
C ALA A 308 21.92 0.29 5.84
N GLU A 309 23.13 0.50 5.31
CA GLU A 309 23.29 1.41 4.19
C GLU A 309 22.17 1.07 3.22
N PRO A 310 21.41 2.04 2.71
CA PRO A 310 20.33 1.77 1.79
C PRO A 310 20.91 0.84 0.74
N ILE A 311 20.28 -0.34 0.57
CA ILE A 311 20.73 -1.33 -0.39
C ILE A 311 20.96 -0.57 -1.69
N PRO A 312 22.19 -0.53 -2.23
CA PRO A 312 22.46 0.24 -3.43
C PRO A 312 21.53 -0.22 -4.54
N ASP A 313 21.05 0.71 -5.36
CA ASP A 313 20.11 0.45 -6.44
C ASP A 313 20.54 -0.79 -7.24
N ILE A 314 19.83 -1.89 -7.06
CA ILE A 314 20.13 -3.16 -7.73
C ILE A 314 19.77 -2.99 -9.20
N ARG A 315 20.78 -2.91 -10.06
CA ARG A 315 20.59 -2.87 -11.50
C ARG A 315 20.51 -4.29 -12.02
N HIS A 316 19.33 -4.73 -12.40
CA HIS A 316 19.15 -6.02 -13.05
C HIS A 316 19.71 -5.97 -14.48
N VAL A 317 20.66 -6.85 -14.78
CA VAL A 317 21.25 -7.01 -16.10
C VAL A 317 20.69 -8.28 -16.73
N ASN A 318 20.13 -8.19 -17.96
CA ASN A 318 19.50 -9.29 -18.70
C ASN A 318 18.25 -9.87 -18.03
N GLU A 319 17.44 -9.01 -17.40
CA GLU A 319 16.15 -9.42 -16.83
C GLU A 319 15.21 -9.91 -17.94
N ASP A 320 14.54 -11.04 -17.70
CA ASP A 320 13.51 -11.54 -18.61
C ASP A 320 12.26 -10.64 -18.59
N ARG A 321 11.43 -10.74 -19.65
CA ARG A 321 10.27 -9.88 -19.84
C ARG A 321 9.23 -10.06 -18.73
N ASP A 322 9.03 -11.28 -18.25
CA ASP A 322 7.97 -11.58 -17.28
C ASP A 322 8.35 -11.08 -15.89
N SER A 323 9.62 -11.23 -15.50
CA SER A 323 10.19 -10.65 -14.27
C SER A 323 10.11 -9.12 -14.29
N ARG A 324 10.40 -8.49 -15.45
CA ARG A 324 10.29 -7.04 -15.61
C ARG A 324 8.85 -6.55 -15.49
N ILE A 325 7.89 -7.28 -16.07
CA ILE A 325 6.45 -6.98 -15.95
C ILE A 325 6.01 -7.14 -14.48
N ALA A 326 6.43 -8.21 -13.82
CA ALA A 326 6.11 -8.43 -12.40
C ALA A 326 6.64 -7.30 -11.51
N ARG A 327 7.88 -6.84 -11.72
CA ARG A 327 8.48 -5.72 -10.99
C ARG A 327 7.82 -4.39 -11.32
N ALA A 328 7.43 -4.16 -12.57
CA ALA A 328 6.66 -2.98 -12.96
C ALA A 328 5.28 -2.95 -12.29
N ASN A 329 4.60 -4.10 -12.24
CA ASN A 329 3.31 -4.26 -11.54
C ASN A 329 3.45 -4.11 -10.02
N ALA A 330 4.60 -4.48 -9.46
CA ALA A 330 4.93 -4.26 -8.06
C ALA A 330 5.40 -2.82 -7.75
N GLY A 331 5.51 -1.94 -8.76
CA GLY A 331 6.01 -0.58 -8.61
C GLY A 331 7.52 -0.49 -8.33
N LEU A 332 8.26 -1.58 -8.55
CA LEU A 332 9.71 -1.67 -8.28
C LEU A 332 10.59 -1.16 -9.43
N ILE A 333 10.04 -1.03 -10.62
CA ILE A 333 10.73 -0.47 -11.80
C ILE A 333 9.77 0.35 -12.66
N GLY A 334 10.33 1.34 -13.31
CA GLY A 334 9.59 2.20 -14.24
C GLY A 334 9.04 3.45 -13.58
N GLN A 335 9.64 4.54 -13.90
CA GLN A 335 9.46 5.93 -13.49
C GLN A 335 10.14 6.26 -12.15
N GLY A 336 11.27 6.92 -12.25
CA GLY A 336 11.88 7.62 -11.13
C GLY A 336 10.88 8.60 -10.51
N GLY A 337 10.66 8.42 -9.21
CA GLY A 337 9.72 9.22 -8.43
C GLY A 337 8.35 8.57 -8.38
N GLY A 338 7.99 7.93 -7.26
CA GLY A 338 6.66 7.42 -6.95
C GLY A 338 5.63 8.55 -6.89
N GLY A 339 5.28 9.10 -8.05
CA GLY A 339 4.14 9.97 -8.22
C GLY A 339 2.94 9.12 -8.64
N ALA A 340 1.86 9.17 -7.89
CA ALA A 340 0.57 8.66 -8.35
C ALA A 340 0.32 9.16 -9.77
N SER A 341 -0.01 8.24 -10.69
CA SER A 341 -0.33 8.55 -12.09
C SER A 341 -1.66 9.30 -12.22
N GLY A 342 -1.75 10.49 -11.62
CA GLY A 342 -2.95 11.31 -11.63
C GLY A 342 -2.66 12.73 -11.13
N PRO A 343 -3.58 13.68 -11.34
CA PRO A 343 -3.43 15.01 -10.77
C PRO A 343 -3.38 14.92 -9.23
N PRO A 344 -2.54 15.74 -8.58
CA PRO A 344 -2.47 15.75 -7.11
C PRO A 344 -3.82 16.16 -6.52
N LEU A 345 -4.29 15.35 -5.56
CA LEU A 345 -5.59 15.54 -4.91
C LEU A 345 -5.44 16.48 -3.71
N PRO A 346 -6.25 17.55 -3.60
CA PRO A 346 -6.31 18.40 -2.40
C PRO A 346 -6.68 17.60 -1.16
N LEU A 347 -6.01 17.88 -0.04
CA LEU A 347 -6.21 17.24 1.26
C LEU A 347 -6.68 18.24 2.30
N ASP A 348 -7.65 17.86 3.10
CA ASP A 348 -8.13 18.55 4.29
C ASP A 348 -8.63 17.54 5.33
N LEU A 349 -7.70 16.87 5.98
CA LEU A 349 -8.01 15.84 6.98
C LEU A 349 -7.58 16.30 8.37
N THR A 350 -8.41 16.05 9.36
CA THR A 350 -8.07 16.21 10.78
C THR A 350 -7.92 14.85 11.42
N ILE A 351 -6.79 14.59 12.06
CA ILE A 351 -6.52 13.38 12.83
C ILE A 351 -6.48 13.79 14.29
N SER A 352 -7.41 13.25 15.08
CA SER A 352 -7.59 13.56 16.50
C SER A 352 -7.27 12.35 17.35
N ALA A 353 -6.41 12.54 18.33
CA ALA A 353 -6.08 11.57 19.37
C ALA A 353 -5.95 12.29 20.70
N PRO A 354 -7.06 12.64 21.38
CA PRO A 354 -7.04 13.48 22.58
C PRO A 354 -6.27 12.84 23.75
N ASN A 355 -6.09 11.54 23.71
CA ASN A 355 -5.29 10.76 24.66
C ASN A 355 -4.92 9.40 24.05
N ARG A 356 -4.19 8.54 24.83
CA ARG A 356 -3.90 7.13 24.50
C ARG A 356 -2.93 6.94 23.31
N ILE A 357 -2.08 7.93 23.01
CA ILE A 357 -0.90 7.71 22.18
C ILE A 357 0.24 7.33 23.14
N PHE A 358 0.62 6.06 23.11
CA PHE A 358 1.71 5.53 23.92
C PHE A 358 2.98 5.46 23.09
N VAL A 359 4.02 6.18 23.54
CA VAL A 359 5.35 6.17 22.94
C VAL A 359 6.28 5.42 23.87
N ARG A 360 6.80 4.26 23.46
CA ARG A 360 7.62 3.37 24.27
C ARG A 360 8.90 2.97 23.56
N GLY A 361 9.97 2.78 24.32
CA GLY A 361 11.27 2.31 23.83
C GLY A 361 12.41 3.22 24.25
N SER A 362 13.64 2.74 24.18
CA SER A 362 14.85 3.48 24.61
C SER A 362 14.75 4.07 26.02
N GLY A 363 14.04 3.39 26.94
CA GLY A 363 13.80 3.88 28.29
C GLY A 363 12.64 4.89 28.42
N LEU A 364 12.03 5.32 27.32
CA LEU A 364 10.87 6.21 27.30
C LEU A 364 9.58 5.41 27.46
N ASP A 365 8.66 5.89 28.30
CA ASP A 365 7.28 5.43 28.43
C ASP A 365 6.40 6.67 28.64
N ALA A 366 5.77 7.14 27.57
CA ALA A 366 5.00 8.38 27.57
C ALA A 366 3.62 8.18 26.97
N GLU A 367 2.63 8.83 27.56
CA GLU A 367 1.28 8.99 27.00
C GLU A 367 1.10 10.42 26.50
N MET A 368 0.68 10.54 25.24
CA MET A 368 0.46 11.82 24.59
C MET A 368 -0.97 11.93 24.06
N GLY A 369 -1.39 13.16 23.79
CA GLY A 369 -2.66 13.45 23.15
C GLY A 369 -2.61 14.75 22.38
N GLY A 370 -3.49 14.89 21.37
CA GLY A 370 -3.53 16.08 20.54
C GLY A 370 -4.30 15.89 19.24
N ALA A 371 -4.06 16.77 18.29
CA ALA A 371 -4.63 16.69 16.96
C ALA A 371 -3.69 17.30 15.93
N ILE A 372 -3.73 16.73 14.72
CA ILE A 372 -3.03 17.29 13.57
C ILE A 372 -3.98 17.46 12.39
N ARG A 373 -3.72 18.45 11.56
CA ARG A 373 -4.39 18.65 10.28
C ARG A 373 -3.43 18.30 9.16
N ILE A 374 -3.90 17.54 8.20
CA ILE A 374 -3.18 17.18 6.99
C ILE A 374 -3.79 17.98 5.84
N GLY A 375 -3.05 18.99 5.40
CA GLY A 375 -3.42 19.84 4.27
C GLY A 375 -2.54 19.63 3.05
N GLY A 376 -2.62 20.54 2.09
CA GLY A 376 -1.84 20.47 0.85
C GLY A 376 -2.45 19.54 -0.19
N THR A 377 -1.65 18.69 -0.78
CA THR A 377 -2.08 17.71 -1.80
C THR A 377 -1.39 16.37 -1.58
N THR A 378 -1.88 15.30 -2.24
CA THR A 378 -1.27 13.96 -2.19
C THR A 378 0.18 13.93 -2.72
N ALA A 379 0.60 14.91 -3.50
CA ALA A 379 1.99 15.08 -3.96
C ALA A 379 2.85 15.94 -3.02
N ASN A 380 2.22 16.83 -2.25
CA ASN A 380 2.88 17.69 -1.27
C ASN A 380 2.00 17.81 -0.03
N VAL A 381 2.18 16.90 0.91
CA VAL A 381 1.40 16.84 2.15
C VAL A 381 1.97 17.85 3.15
N ILE A 382 1.10 18.67 3.72
CA ILE A 382 1.44 19.73 4.67
C ILE A 382 0.78 19.40 6.02
N PRO A 383 1.49 18.70 6.93
CA PRO A 383 0.97 18.43 8.27
C PRO A 383 1.12 19.67 9.16
N SER A 384 0.13 19.93 10.01
CA SER A 384 0.18 20.99 11.02
C SER A 384 -0.58 20.59 12.27
N GLY A 385 -0.11 21.00 13.43
CA GLY A 385 -0.73 20.67 14.71
C GLY A 385 0.28 20.16 15.72
N GLN A 386 -0.21 19.62 16.82
CA GLN A 386 0.62 19.32 17.99
C GLN A 386 0.05 18.17 18.79
N PHE A 387 0.96 17.37 19.36
CA PHE A 387 0.70 16.42 20.42
C PHE A 387 1.42 16.86 21.69
N GLU A 388 0.75 16.76 22.81
CA GLU A 388 1.26 17.16 24.13
C GLU A 388 1.35 15.96 25.06
N LEU A 389 2.31 16.01 25.96
CA LEU A 389 2.48 15.02 27.01
C LEU A 389 1.31 15.09 27.99
N ILE A 390 0.71 13.94 28.27
CA ILE A 390 -0.26 13.76 29.34
C ILE A 390 0.47 13.30 30.62
N ARG A 391 1.35 12.32 30.46
CA ARG A 391 2.23 11.78 31.51
C ARG A 391 3.33 10.93 30.89
N GLY A 392 4.42 10.78 31.60
CA GLY A 392 5.48 9.91 31.13
C GLY A 392 6.67 9.85 32.06
N ARG A 393 7.53 8.92 31.74
CA ARG A 393 8.81 8.72 32.42
C ARG A 393 9.88 8.34 31.41
N LEU A 394 11.12 8.69 31.79
CA LEU A 394 12.31 8.35 31.03
C LEU A 394 13.30 7.66 31.96
N SER A 395 13.82 6.49 31.58
CA SER A 395 14.84 5.76 32.30
C SER A 395 16.15 5.83 31.51
N VAL A 396 17.15 6.48 32.06
CA VAL A 396 18.48 6.66 31.45
C VAL A 396 19.55 6.28 32.46
N VAL A 397 20.46 5.39 32.08
CA VAL A 397 21.61 4.96 32.87
C VAL A 397 21.22 4.55 34.31
N GLY A 398 20.13 3.78 34.43
CA GLY A 398 19.64 3.31 35.74
C GLY A 398 18.90 4.35 36.59
N GLN A 399 18.84 5.61 36.16
CA GLN A 399 18.09 6.68 36.80
C GLN A 399 16.73 6.88 36.16
N ARG A 400 15.72 7.14 36.98
CA ARG A 400 14.36 7.43 36.53
C ARG A 400 14.09 8.92 36.57
N PHE A 401 13.61 9.45 35.46
CA PHE A 401 13.16 10.83 35.29
C PHE A 401 11.66 10.86 35.07
N ASP A 402 10.97 11.77 35.70
CA ASP A 402 9.59 12.07 35.41
C ASP A 402 9.53 13.13 34.28
N LEU A 403 8.72 12.88 33.25
CA LEU A 403 8.51 13.86 32.20
C LEU A 403 7.53 14.90 32.71
N ILE A 404 7.96 16.16 32.75
CA ILE A 404 7.17 17.29 33.25
C ILE A 404 6.62 18.17 32.13
N GLU A 405 7.25 18.12 30.95
CA GLU A 405 6.83 18.79 29.72
C GLU A 405 7.17 17.91 28.53
N GLY A 406 6.29 17.88 27.54
CA GLY A 406 6.54 17.20 26.28
C GLY A 406 5.60 17.69 25.20
N SER A 407 6.14 18.06 24.06
CA SER A 407 5.38 18.46 22.90
C SER A 407 6.05 18.03 21.61
N VAL A 408 5.25 17.64 20.63
CA VAL A 408 5.66 17.31 19.26
C VAL A 408 4.82 18.15 18.33
N THR A 409 5.42 19.13 17.66
CA THR A 409 4.74 20.14 16.85
C THR A 409 5.10 19.95 15.36
N LEU A 410 4.09 19.81 14.51
CA LEU A 410 4.22 19.74 13.06
C LEU A 410 3.91 21.11 12.45
N GLN A 411 4.80 21.64 11.62
CA GLN A 411 4.73 22.98 11.02
C GLN A 411 4.98 22.93 9.52
N GLY A 412 4.31 22.02 8.82
CA GLY A 412 4.38 21.93 7.35
C GLY A 412 5.32 20.86 6.82
N SER A 413 6.15 20.24 7.64
CA SER A 413 7.02 19.10 7.30
C SER A 413 6.77 17.91 8.20
N PHE A 414 7.20 16.71 7.76
CA PHE A 414 7.21 15.50 8.58
C PHE A 414 8.45 15.38 9.48
N ASP A 415 9.24 16.45 9.61
CA ASP A 415 10.28 16.59 10.63
C ASP A 415 9.75 17.50 11.74
N PRO A 416 9.05 16.93 12.75
CA PRO A 416 8.41 17.73 13.78
C PRO A 416 9.43 18.33 14.75
N TYR A 417 9.08 19.47 15.31
CA TYR A 417 9.80 20.08 16.40
C TYR A 417 9.41 19.39 17.72
N LEU A 418 10.41 18.87 18.40
CA LEU A 418 10.30 18.19 19.68
C LEU A 418 10.72 19.13 20.80
N ARG A 419 10.00 19.13 21.92
CA ARG A 419 10.44 19.67 23.20
C ARG A 419 10.02 18.71 24.30
N VAL A 420 10.99 18.19 25.05
CA VAL A 420 10.76 17.30 26.19
C VAL A 420 11.62 17.75 27.36
N VAL A 421 11.01 17.85 28.53
CA VAL A 421 11.72 18.13 29.78
C VAL A 421 11.48 16.98 30.74
N ALA A 422 12.57 16.31 31.11
CA ALA A 422 12.61 15.23 32.07
C ALA A 422 13.32 15.69 33.34
N GLN A 423 12.79 15.37 34.51
CA GLN A 423 13.29 15.84 35.81
C GLN A 423 13.47 14.68 36.79
N THR A 424 14.52 14.74 37.58
CA THR A 424 14.74 13.81 38.71
C THR A 424 15.46 14.51 39.87
N GLU A 425 15.33 13.96 41.06
CA GLU A 425 16.06 14.41 42.24
C GLU A 425 17.33 13.57 42.41
N ALA A 426 18.46 14.21 42.54
CA ALA A 426 19.76 13.60 42.80
C ALA A 426 20.37 14.22 44.09
N GLY A 427 20.03 13.64 45.23
CA GLY A 427 20.37 14.19 46.55
C GLY A 427 19.63 15.50 46.81
N ASP A 428 20.40 16.59 46.94
CA ASP A 428 19.92 17.96 47.17
C ASP A 428 19.75 18.77 45.86
N VAL A 429 19.96 18.10 44.70
CA VAL A 429 19.93 18.73 43.38
C VAL A 429 18.76 18.21 42.56
N LEU A 430 17.97 19.15 42.05
CA LEU A 430 16.94 18.85 41.07
C LEU A 430 17.54 18.95 39.66
N ALA A 431 17.80 17.80 39.04
CA ALA A 431 18.37 17.72 37.70
C ALA A 431 17.29 17.65 36.63
N ARG A 432 17.52 18.32 35.51
CA ARG A 432 16.63 18.31 34.34
C ARG A 432 17.41 18.01 33.07
N ILE A 433 16.82 17.18 32.24
CA ILE A 433 17.24 16.91 30.88
C ILE A 433 16.24 17.61 29.96
N ILE A 434 16.71 18.48 29.11
CA ILE A 434 15.89 19.19 28.11
C ILE A 434 16.34 18.70 26.75
N VAL A 435 15.40 18.14 25.98
CA VAL A 435 15.59 17.75 24.58
C VAL A 435 14.71 18.64 23.73
N GLU A 436 15.31 19.42 22.84
CA GLU A 436 14.60 20.41 22.04
C GLU A 436 15.17 20.49 20.63
N GLY A 437 14.30 20.70 19.63
CA GLY A 437 14.71 20.88 18.25
C GLY A 437 13.96 19.97 17.27
N PRO A 438 14.33 20.00 15.97
CA PRO A 438 13.81 19.05 14.98
C PRO A 438 14.16 17.62 15.39
N ILE A 439 13.25 16.66 15.13
CA ILE A 439 13.48 15.26 15.53
C ILE A 439 14.67 14.62 14.82
N SER A 440 15.00 15.14 13.62
CA SER A 440 16.18 14.74 12.85
C SER A 440 17.51 15.21 13.45
N ASN A 441 17.50 16.27 14.27
CA ASN A 441 18.69 16.82 14.91
C ASN A 441 18.33 17.51 16.24
N PRO A 442 17.94 16.75 17.30
CA PRO A 442 17.57 17.31 18.59
C PRO A 442 18.79 17.80 19.36
N GLU A 443 18.65 18.92 20.07
CA GLU A 443 19.64 19.41 21.02
C GLU A 443 19.30 18.92 22.43
N LEU A 444 20.31 18.43 23.15
CA LEU A 444 20.19 17.97 24.54
C LEU A 444 20.93 18.93 25.45
N THR A 445 20.24 19.42 26.49
CA THR A 445 20.81 20.32 27.51
C THR A 445 20.54 19.77 28.91
N LEU A 446 21.57 19.76 29.77
CA LEU A 446 21.45 19.42 31.16
C LEU A 446 21.40 20.71 32.02
N THR A 447 20.44 20.76 32.94
CA THR A 447 20.32 21.90 33.88
C THR A 447 20.00 21.38 35.27
N SER A 448 20.29 22.20 36.31
CA SER A 448 19.94 21.82 37.67
C SER A 448 19.50 23.02 38.53
N THR A 449 18.89 22.69 39.66
CA THR A 449 18.58 23.65 40.72
C THR A 449 19.08 23.09 42.04
N PRO A 450 20.06 23.73 42.73
CA PRO A 450 20.81 24.90 42.28
C PRO A 450 21.61 24.67 41.00
N SER A 451 21.98 25.73 40.25
CA SER A 451 22.72 25.62 39.00
C SER A 451 24.13 25.08 39.25
N LEU A 452 24.43 23.94 38.59
CA LEU A 452 25.73 23.27 38.62
C LEU A 452 26.25 23.07 37.18
N PRO A 453 27.59 22.90 37.00
CA PRO A 453 28.13 22.47 35.70
C PRO A 453 27.62 21.10 35.29
N GLU A 454 27.58 20.83 33.96
CA GLU A 454 27.01 19.58 33.41
C GLU A 454 27.70 18.31 33.90
N ASP A 455 29.03 18.37 34.05
CA ASP A 455 29.85 17.27 34.60
C ASP A 455 29.49 16.95 36.07
N GLU A 456 29.21 17.95 36.88
CA GLU A 456 28.75 17.80 38.26
C GLU A 456 27.34 17.23 38.32
N ILE A 457 26.42 17.71 37.43
CA ILE A 457 25.06 17.19 37.34
C ILE A 457 25.11 15.70 36.99
N LEU A 458 25.90 15.34 35.95
CA LEU A 458 26.00 13.96 35.48
C LEU A 458 26.66 13.05 36.53
N SER A 459 27.68 13.54 37.23
CA SER A 459 28.33 12.83 38.37
C SER A 459 27.32 12.47 39.45
N ARG A 460 26.49 13.44 39.87
CA ARG A 460 25.47 13.23 40.90
C ARG A 460 24.36 12.29 40.42
N LEU A 461 23.99 12.38 39.15
CA LEU A 461 22.99 11.49 38.54
C LEU A 461 23.49 10.04 38.45
N LEU A 462 24.73 9.82 38.00
CA LEU A 462 25.26 8.48 37.77
C LEU A 462 25.77 7.80 39.02
N PHE A 463 26.42 8.57 39.92
CA PHE A 463 27.17 8.02 41.04
C PHE A 463 26.66 8.49 42.41
N GLY A 464 25.72 9.43 42.46
CA GLY A 464 25.20 10.01 43.69
C GLY A 464 26.24 10.82 44.47
N ARG A 465 27.32 11.27 43.82
CA ARG A 465 28.48 11.94 44.43
C ARG A 465 28.92 13.16 43.61
N GLU A 466 29.68 14.04 44.25
CA GLU A 466 30.33 15.18 43.58
C GLU A 466 31.44 14.70 42.63
N ALA A 467 31.62 15.40 41.51
CA ALA A 467 32.61 15.04 40.48
C ALA A 467 34.05 14.99 41.06
N SER A 468 34.35 15.84 42.04
CA SER A 468 35.64 15.86 42.75
C SER A 468 35.93 14.61 43.58
N SER A 469 34.92 13.82 43.91
CA SER A 469 35.00 12.61 44.74
C SER A 469 34.99 11.31 43.97
N LEU A 470 34.98 11.38 42.63
CA LEU A 470 34.93 10.21 41.76
C LEU A 470 36.25 9.45 41.71
N SER A 471 36.18 8.12 41.66
CA SER A 471 37.32 7.29 41.31
C SER A 471 37.74 7.49 39.84
N ALA A 472 38.97 7.07 39.49
CA ALA A 472 39.44 7.19 38.09
C ALA A 472 38.53 6.46 37.10
N VAL A 473 37.91 5.33 37.48
CA VAL A 473 36.98 4.57 36.66
C VAL A 473 35.67 5.32 36.51
N GLN A 474 35.12 5.86 37.58
CA GLN A 474 33.90 6.68 37.55
C GLN A 474 34.11 7.95 36.72
N ALA A 475 35.29 8.58 36.81
CA ALA A 475 35.63 9.73 35.97
C ALA A 475 35.66 9.34 34.46
N LEU A 476 36.18 8.15 34.11
CA LEU A 476 36.18 7.65 32.75
C LEU A 476 34.77 7.35 32.26
N GLN A 477 33.90 6.75 33.07
CA GLN A 477 32.49 6.52 32.77
C GLN A 477 31.72 7.85 32.59
N LEU A 478 32.04 8.86 33.36
CA LEU A 478 31.48 10.20 33.24
C LEU A 478 31.85 10.82 31.89
N VAL A 479 33.14 10.74 31.50
CA VAL A 479 33.60 11.22 30.17
C VAL A 479 32.95 10.46 29.04
N ASP A 480 32.77 9.14 29.17
CA ASP A 480 32.07 8.32 28.18
C ASP A 480 30.60 8.71 28.07
N GLY A 481 29.92 8.94 29.20
CA GLY A 481 28.54 9.42 29.24
C GLY A 481 28.37 10.78 28.58
N LEU A 482 29.23 11.75 28.87
CA LEU A 482 29.25 13.07 28.23
C LEU A 482 29.52 12.98 26.73
N SER A 483 30.45 12.13 26.30
CA SER A 483 30.77 11.92 24.89
C SER A 483 29.57 11.36 24.11
N ARG A 484 28.84 10.43 24.72
CA ARG A 484 27.60 9.87 24.12
C ARG A 484 26.50 10.93 24.01
N LEU A 485 26.31 11.72 25.07
CA LEU A 485 25.33 12.82 25.06
C LEU A 485 25.67 13.90 24.03
N ALA A 486 26.96 14.16 23.82
CA ALA A 486 27.46 15.09 22.81
C ALA A 486 27.46 14.50 21.37
N GLY A 487 27.01 13.26 21.18
CA GLY A 487 27.01 12.59 19.88
C GLY A 487 28.40 12.18 19.37
N SER A 488 29.44 12.23 20.20
CA SER A 488 30.83 11.97 19.80
C SER A 488 31.23 10.48 19.85
N GLY A 489 30.29 9.59 20.18
CA GLY A 489 30.51 8.16 20.36
C GLY A 489 31.07 7.80 21.75
N SER A 490 31.18 6.49 22.03
CA SER A 490 31.65 5.95 23.30
C SER A 490 33.16 5.80 23.30
N VAL A 491 33.84 6.40 24.27
CA VAL A 491 35.29 6.22 24.50
C VAL A 491 35.58 4.76 24.90
N ILE A 492 34.75 4.19 25.77
CA ILE A 492 34.84 2.78 26.19
C ILE A 492 34.56 1.86 25.00
N GLY A 493 33.58 2.20 24.13
CA GLY A 493 33.28 1.50 22.90
C GLY A 493 34.48 1.46 21.94
N GLY A 494 35.17 2.58 21.73
CA GLY A 494 36.36 2.64 20.91
C GLY A 494 37.52 1.77 21.46
N ILE A 495 37.69 1.70 22.80
CA ILE A 495 38.67 0.80 23.44
C ILE A 495 38.25 -0.66 23.22
N ARG A 496 36.98 -1.01 23.44
CA ARG A 496 36.42 -2.34 23.22
C ARG A 496 36.71 -2.83 21.80
N ASP A 497 36.40 -2.01 20.78
CA ASP A 497 36.59 -2.34 19.39
C ASP A 497 38.08 -2.51 19.02
N SER A 498 38.95 -1.70 19.62
CA SER A 498 40.41 -1.82 19.44
C SER A 498 41.01 -3.08 20.06
N LEU A 499 40.42 -3.59 21.14
CA LEU A 499 40.81 -4.83 21.80
C LEU A 499 40.21 -6.08 21.15
N GLY A 500 39.22 -5.92 20.26
CA GLY A 500 38.54 -7.02 19.59
C GLY A 500 37.73 -7.91 20.51
N VAL A 501 37.19 -7.34 21.60
CA VAL A 501 36.30 -8.03 22.56
C VAL A 501 34.86 -7.61 22.26
N ASP A 502 33.92 -8.49 22.58
CA ASP A 502 32.50 -8.22 22.36
C ASP A 502 31.89 -7.40 23.48
N ASP A 503 32.46 -7.52 24.69
CA ASP A 503 32.04 -6.79 25.87
C ASP A 503 33.25 -6.23 26.65
N LEU A 504 33.13 -4.97 27.09
CA LEU A 504 34.08 -4.29 27.95
C LEU A 504 33.30 -3.49 29.00
N ASP A 505 33.33 -3.96 30.22
CA ASP A 505 32.64 -3.33 31.33
C ASP A 505 33.64 -2.87 32.39
N LEU A 506 33.41 -1.67 32.93
CA LEU A 506 34.21 -1.05 33.97
C LEU A 506 33.31 -0.85 35.18
N THR A 507 33.55 -1.62 36.24
CA THR A 507 32.73 -1.63 37.44
C THR A 507 33.60 -1.29 38.68
N THR A 508 32.95 -1.08 39.81
CA THR A 508 33.59 -0.97 41.10
C THR A 508 33.02 -2.02 42.06
N ASP A 509 33.87 -2.67 42.84
CA ASP A 509 33.40 -3.60 43.86
C ASP A 509 32.75 -2.85 45.06
N ALA A 510 32.27 -3.60 46.05
CA ALA A 510 31.60 -3.04 47.22
C ALA A 510 32.56 -2.19 48.10
N GLU A 511 33.87 -2.41 47.98
CA GLU A 511 34.95 -1.73 48.67
C GLU A 511 35.41 -0.47 47.93
N GLY A 512 34.94 -0.26 46.68
CA GLY A 512 35.27 0.90 45.85
C GLY A 512 36.50 0.70 44.95
N ASN A 513 37.01 -0.52 44.79
CA ASN A 513 38.12 -0.83 43.91
C ASN A 513 37.62 -0.98 42.48
N ALA A 514 38.43 -0.53 41.51
CA ALA A 514 38.09 -0.65 40.09
C ALA A 514 38.22 -2.09 39.59
N GLN A 515 37.27 -2.55 38.81
CA GLN A 515 37.31 -3.83 38.14
C GLN A 515 37.04 -3.64 36.65
N VAL A 516 37.83 -4.34 35.82
CA VAL A 516 37.66 -4.37 34.34
C VAL A 516 37.20 -5.77 33.96
N ARG A 517 36.10 -5.87 33.27
CA ARG A 517 35.60 -7.11 32.72
C ARG A 517 35.68 -7.07 31.18
N LEU A 518 36.32 -8.08 30.62
CA LEU A 518 36.50 -8.27 29.19
C LEU A 518 35.77 -9.54 28.79
N GLY A 519 34.80 -9.45 27.88
CA GLY A 519 33.99 -10.57 27.46
C GLY A 519 34.03 -10.84 25.97
N ARG A 520 33.93 -12.13 25.59
CA ARG A 520 33.87 -12.54 24.20
C ARG A 520 32.99 -13.78 24.01
N TYR A 521 32.18 -13.75 22.96
CA TYR A 521 31.45 -14.92 22.48
C TYR A 521 32.39 -15.84 21.67
N ILE A 522 32.49 -17.12 22.07
CA ILE A 522 33.27 -18.14 21.35
C ILE A 522 32.38 -18.89 20.37
N GLY A 523 31.06 -18.80 20.51
CA GLY A 523 30.04 -19.45 19.69
C GLY A 523 28.66 -18.88 19.99
N GLU A 524 27.61 -19.43 19.36
CA GLU A 524 26.24 -18.95 19.51
C GLU A 524 25.70 -19.08 20.94
N ASN A 525 26.24 -20.00 21.74
CA ASN A 525 25.80 -20.32 23.11
C ASN A 525 26.93 -20.39 24.12
N ALA A 526 28.14 -19.91 23.80
CA ALA A 526 29.28 -19.94 24.68
C ALA A 526 29.90 -18.54 24.80
N TYR A 527 29.93 -17.99 26.00
CA TYR A 527 30.51 -16.71 26.35
C TYR A 527 31.61 -16.88 27.39
N THR A 528 32.75 -16.23 27.18
CA THR A 528 33.86 -16.21 28.17
C THR A 528 34.12 -14.77 28.56
N ASP A 529 34.43 -14.58 29.86
CA ASP A 529 34.87 -13.29 30.38
C ASP A 529 36.06 -13.42 31.32
N VAL A 530 36.83 -12.36 31.36
CA VAL A 530 37.93 -12.19 32.31
C VAL A 530 37.70 -10.89 33.10
N GLN A 531 37.65 -10.98 34.39
CA GLN A 531 37.49 -9.86 35.29
C GLN A 531 38.82 -9.63 36.03
N ILE A 532 39.30 -8.40 36.04
CA ILE A 532 40.57 -8.03 36.67
C ILE A 532 40.31 -6.88 37.64
N GLY A 533 40.57 -7.11 38.90
CA GLY A 533 40.48 -6.10 39.97
C GLY A 533 41.73 -5.25 40.07
N SER A 534 41.60 -4.01 40.57
CA SER A 534 42.74 -3.11 40.87
C SER A 534 43.62 -3.59 42.04
N ASP A 535 43.15 -4.55 42.82
CA ASP A 535 43.86 -5.28 43.85
C ASP A 535 44.79 -6.37 43.29
N GLY A 536 44.73 -6.63 41.99
CA GLY A 536 45.51 -7.64 41.29
C GLY A 536 44.83 -9.02 41.25
N GLU A 537 43.63 -9.16 41.77
CA GLU A 537 42.85 -10.37 41.60
C GLU A 537 42.27 -10.46 40.18
N ALA A 538 42.34 -11.66 39.61
CA ALA A 538 41.76 -11.92 38.28
C ALA A 538 40.90 -13.18 38.35
N GLU A 539 39.70 -13.10 37.79
CA GLU A 539 38.77 -14.23 37.59
C GLU A 539 38.47 -14.40 36.11
N ALA A 540 38.60 -15.62 35.65
CA ALA A 540 38.15 -16.00 34.32
C ALA A 540 36.92 -16.89 34.42
N SER A 541 35.89 -16.64 33.59
CA SER A 541 34.72 -17.46 33.57
C SER A 541 34.35 -17.89 32.16
N ILE A 542 33.69 -19.01 32.08
CA ILE A 542 33.02 -19.50 30.86
C ILE A 542 31.57 -19.79 31.19
N ASN A 543 30.68 -19.22 30.39
CA ASN A 543 29.24 -19.41 30.47
C ASN A 543 28.79 -20.15 29.24
N LEU A 544 28.04 -21.22 29.42
CA LEU A 544 27.50 -22.06 28.37
C LEU A 544 25.99 -22.14 28.53
N ASP A 545 25.25 -21.55 27.58
CA ASP A 545 23.81 -21.62 27.56
C ASP A 545 23.35 -22.99 27.01
N LEU A 546 22.87 -23.83 27.92
CA LEU A 546 22.36 -25.16 27.61
C LEU A 546 20.94 -25.11 27.02
N THR A 547 20.15 -24.14 27.50
CA THR A 547 18.82 -23.80 26.98
C THR A 547 18.61 -22.29 27.19
N PRO A 548 17.58 -21.66 26.59
CA PRO A 548 17.26 -20.25 26.79
C PRO A 548 17.12 -19.82 28.27
N ASN A 549 16.92 -20.79 29.17
CA ASN A 549 16.69 -20.53 30.60
C ASN A 549 17.71 -21.19 31.54
N ILE A 550 18.68 -21.94 31.01
CA ILE A 550 19.67 -22.67 31.81
C ILE A 550 21.07 -22.38 31.30
N THR A 551 21.88 -21.77 32.14
CA THR A 551 23.29 -21.47 31.88
C THR A 551 24.19 -22.25 32.84
N ALA A 552 25.16 -22.99 32.30
CA ALA A 552 26.24 -23.57 33.07
C ALA A 552 27.42 -22.59 33.11
N ARG A 553 27.92 -22.26 34.30
CA ARG A 553 29.07 -21.35 34.48
C ARG A 553 30.19 -22.08 35.20
N GLY A 554 31.40 -22.00 34.63
CA GLY A 554 32.64 -22.36 35.29
C GLY A 554 33.49 -21.12 35.53
N SER A 555 34.08 -20.97 36.71
CA SER A 555 35.00 -19.87 37.00
C SER A 555 36.29 -20.35 37.67
N PHE A 556 37.36 -19.61 37.41
CA PHE A 556 38.67 -19.83 37.97
C PHE A 556 39.30 -18.46 38.36
N SER A 557 39.67 -18.33 39.61
CA SER A 557 40.29 -17.11 40.14
C SER A 557 41.81 -17.29 40.40
N SER A 558 42.54 -16.17 40.31
CA SER A 558 44.00 -16.12 40.52
C SER A 558 44.44 -16.51 41.92
N ASP A 559 43.54 -16.45 42.91
CA ASP A 559 43.75 -16.93 44.28
C ASP A 559 43.67 -18.46 44.44
N GLY A 560 43.39 -19.17 43.30
CA GLY A 560 43.28 -20.64 43.26
C GLY A 560 41.88 -21.16 43.53
N GLN A 561 40.88 -20.31 43.70
CA GLN A 561 39.50 -20.73 43.83
C GLN A 561 38.94 -21.08 42.46
N SER A 562 38.13 -22.13 42.41
CA SER A 562 37.39 -22.52 41.19
C SER A 562 35.96 -22.90 41.52
N GLY A 563 35.03 -22.55 40.68
CA GLY A 563 33.62 -22.82 40.87
C GLY A 563 32.96 -23.37 39.59
N ILE A 564 32.00 -24.25 39.80
CA ILE A 564 31.07 -24.68 38.72
C ILE A 564 29.66 -24.52 39.26
N GLY A 565 28.81 -23.86 38.51
CA GLY A 565 27.41 -23.64 38.85
C GLY A 565 26.47 -23.82 37.64
N VAL A 566 25.23 -24.11 37.94
CA VAL A 566 24.15 -24.10 36.93
C VAL A 566 23.12 -23.09 37.41
N PHE A 567 22.82 -22.14 36.56
CA PHE A 567 21.89 -21.05 36.82
C PHE A 567 20.63 -21.24 36.03
N PHE A 568 19.51 -21.00 36.66
CA PHE A 568 18.19 -21.00 36.01
C PHE A 568 17.62 -19.58 36.08
N GLU A 569 17.38 -19.01 34.91
CA GLU A 569 16.78 -17.69 34.78
C GLU A 569 15.44 -17.81 34.12
N ARG A 570 14.43 -17.14 34.64
CA ARG A 570 13.09 -17.12 34.07
C ARG A 570 12.60 -15.69 34.05
N ASP A 571 12.46 -15.16 32.86
CA ASP A 571 11.81 -13.86 32.64
C ASP A 571 10.31 -13.96 32.99
N TYR A 572 9.85 -13.03 33.78
CA TYR A 572 8.44 -12.87 34.16
C TYR A 572 7.80 -11.78 33.31
#